data_ba3cd429d19e0558bdc535ea8a978745
#
_entry.id   ba3cd429d19e0558bdc535ea8a978745
#
_cell.length_a   1.000
_cell.length_b   1.000
_cell.length_c   1.000
_cell.angle_alpha   90.00
_cell.angle_beta   90.00
_cell.angle_gamma   90.00
#
_symmetry.space_group_name_H-M   'P 1'
#
loop_
_entity.id
_entity.type
_entity.pdbx_description
1 polymer ?
#
loop_
_entity_poly.entity_id
_entity_poly.type
_entity_poly.pdbx_seq_one_letter_code
_entity_poly.pdbx_strand_id
1 'polypeptide(L)'
;MIALYERSAEMNPFSSKFDAWQAGKCQLTEEEKLGYELFKEKGLCAECHILDPDERAGKVLFTDHTYDNLGIPSNPGNPFFKVSAPYNTCGKDTMDLGLGSRLRDPEEYGKFRVPTLRNIALTAPYGHNGYFKTLEEIVHFYNVRDVEDLSLIHI
;
A
#
# COMPACT_ATOMS: atom_id res chain seq x y z
N MET A 1 -18.39 16.07 -11.88
CA MET A 1 -18.12 15.24 -13.06
C MET A 1 -16.99 14.26 -12.81
N ILE A 2 -15.78 14.65 -12.38
CA ILE A 2 -14.65 13.73 -12.12
C ILE A 2 -15.02 12.59 -11.18
N ALA A 3 -15.58 12.89 -9.99
CA ALA A 3 -15.97 11.86 -9.02
C ALA A 3 -17.06 10.88 -9.52
N LEU A 4 -17.88 11.27 -10.49
CA LEU A 4 -18.82 10.35 -11.15
C LEU A 4 -18.13 9.42 -12.13
N TYR A 5 -17.15 9.94 -12.87
CA TYR A 5 -16.32 9.14 -13.77
C TYR A 5 -15.49 8.11 -12.98
N GLU A 6 -14.84 8.56 -11.90
CA GLU A 6 -14.07 7.68 -11.01
C GLU A 6 -14.89 6.53 -10.41
N ARG A 7 -16.20 6.70 -10.28
CA ARG A 7 -17.14 5.66 -9.80
C ARG A 7 -17.77 4.83 -10.92
N SER A 8 -17.46 5.13 -12.17
CA SER A 8 -18.05 4.40 -13.29
C SER A 8 -17.53 2.96 -13.37
N ALA A 9 -18.31 2.08 -14.00
CA ALA A 9 -17.90 0.71 -14.26
C ALA A 9 -16.69 0.62 -15.22
N GLU A 10 -16.45 1.66 -16.00
CA GLU A 10 -15.27 1.76 -16.86
C GLU A 10 -13.98 1.86 -16.04
N MET A 11 -14.00 2.68 -14.97
CA MET A 11 -12.84 2.85 -14.08
C MET A 11 -12.74 1.74 -13.03
N ASN A 12 -13.85 1.11 -12.69
CA ASN A 12 -13.94 0.08 -11.65
C ASN A 12 -14.58 -1.20 -12.18
N PRO A 13 -13.97 -1.88 -13.18
CA PRO A 13 -14.57 -3.06 -13.80
C PRO A 13 -14.61 -4.28 -12.87
N PHE A 14 -13.74 -4.35 -11.85
CA PHE A 14 -13.61 -5.51 -10.95
C PHE A 14 -13.62 -6.84 -11.73
N SER A 15 -12.73 -6.93 -12.72
CA SER A 15 -12.66 -8.04 -13.68
C SER A 15 -11.39 -8.87 -13.54
N SER A 16 -10.72 -8.81 -12.37
CA SER A 16 -9.53 -9.62 -12.12
C SER A 16 -9.87 -11.12 -12.01
N LYS A 17 -8.85 -11.97 -12.10
CA LYS A 17 -8.99 -13.40 -11.84
C LYS A 17 -9.54 -13.68 -10.44
N PHE A 18 -9.15 -12.88 -9.45
CA PHE A 18 -9.70 -12.94 -8.09
C PHE A 18 -11.22 -12.72 -8.07
N ASP A 19 -11.71 -11.69 -8.77
CA ASP A 19 -13.15 -11.43 -8.85
C ASP A 19 -13.91 -12.56 -9.55
N ALA A 20 -13.35 -13.12 -10.62
CA ALA A 20 -13.91 -14.25 -11.33
C ALA A 20 -13.93 -15.52 -10.46
N TRP A 21 -12.88 -15.74 -9.69
CA TRP A 21 -12.81 -16.86 -8.74
C TRP A 21 -13.86 -16.72 -7.63
N GLN A 22 -13.97 -15.56 -7.00
CA GLN A 22 -15.01 -15.31 -6.00
C GLN A 22 -16.44 -15.50 -6.56
N ALA A 23 -16.63 -15.18 -7.82
CA ALA A 23 -17.91 -15.40 -8.50
C ALA A 23 -18.12 -16.86 -9.00
N GLY A 24 -17.19 -17.78 -8.70
CA GLY A 24 -17.27 -19.19 -9.13
C GLY A 24 -17.04 -19.42 -10.62
N LYS A 25 -16.53 -18.42 -11.35
CA LYS A 25 -16.35 -18.46 -12.81
C LYS A 25 -15.01 -19.05 -13.25
N CYS A 26 -14.04 -19.14 -12.38
CA CYS A 26 -12.75 -19.76 -12.64
C CYS A 26 -12.16 -20.37 -11.37
N GLN A 27 -11.07 -21.12 -11.54
CA GLN A 27 -10.29 -21.67 -10.42
C GLN A 27 -8.93 -20.97 -10.33
N LEU A 28 -8.43 -20.84 -9.12
CA LEU A 28 -7.04 -20.47 -8.86
C LEU A 28 -6.13 -21.66 -9.12
N THR A 29 -4.88 -21.42 -9.52
CA THR A 29 -3.85 -22.45 -9.52
C THR A 29 -3.49 -22.86 -8.10
N GLU A 30 -2.74 -23.95 -7.93
CA GLU A 30 -2.32 -24.37 -6.59
C GLU A 30 -1.38 -23.34 -5.92
N GLU A 31 -0.50 -22.70 -6.71
CA GLU A 31 0.36 -21.63 -6.21
C GLU A 31 -0.45 -20.37 -5.79
N GLU A 32 -1.47 -20.02 -6.57
CA GLU A 32 -2.34 -18.89 -6.23
C GLU A 32 -3.17 -19.17 -4.96
N LYS A 33 -3.65 -20.40 -4.79
CA LYS A 33 -4.33 -20.81 -3.56
C LYS A 33 -3.39 -20.75 -2.36
N LEU A 34 -2.19 -21.31 -2.51
CA LEU A 34 -1.17 -21.26 -1.46
C LEU A 34 -0.85 -19.80 -1.09
N GLY A 35 -0.65 -18.94 -2.10
CA GLY A 35 -0.41 -17.51 -1.87
C GLY A 35 -1.57 -16.83 -1.14
N TYR A 36 -2.82 -17.16 -1.50
CA TYR A 36 -4.00 -16.63 -0.83
C TYR A 36 -4.08 -17.06 0.64
N GLU A 37 -3.81 -18.33 0.95
CA GLU A 37 -3.79 -18.82 2.34
C GLU A 37 -2.64 -18.21 3.15
N LEU A 38 -1.45 -18.06 2.54
CA LEU A 38 -0.33 -17.35 3.19
C LEU A 38 -0.68 -15.89 3.48
N PHE A 39 -1.30 -15.19 2.55
CA PHE A 39 -1.75 -13.82 2.72
C PHE A 39 -2.74 -13.68 3.87
N LYS A 40 -3.68 -14.63 3.96
CA LYS A 40 -4.77 -14.64 4.93
C LYS A 40 -4.32 -15.00 6.34
N GLU A 41 -3.40 -15.96 6.46
CA GLU A 41 -3.04 -16.59 7.72
C GLU A 41 -1.62 -16.21 8.17
N LYS A 42 -0.61 -16.94 7.67
CA LYS A 42 0.76 -16.82 8.16
C LYS A 42 1.42 -15.47 7.86
N GLY A 43 1.08 -14.86 6.75
CA GLY A 43 1.63 -13.56 6.33
C GLY A 43 1.00 -12.37 7.05
N LEU A 44 -0.12 -12.58 7.75
CA LEU A 44 -0.89 -11.56 8.47
C LEU A 44 -1.31 -10.35 7.61
N CYS A 45 -1.19 -10.45 6.29
CA CYS A 45 -1.48 -9.33 5.37
C CYS A 45 -2.95 -8.92 5.43
N ALA A 46 -3.84 -9.91 5.65
CA ALA A 46 -5.29 -9.70 5.73
C ALA A 46 -5.74 -8.95 6.99
N GLU A 47 -4.87 -8.69 7.96
CA GLU A 47 -5.20 -7.87 9.13
C GLU A 47 -5.47 -6.40 8.76
N CYS A 48 -4.73 -5.87 7.78
CA CYS A 48 -4.92 -4.52 7.24
C CYS A 48 -5.51 -4.53 5.84
N HIS A 49 -5.12 -5.50 5.02
CA HIS A 49 -5.63 -5.69 3.65
C HIS A 49 -6.81 -6.65 3.64
N ILE A 50 -7.90 -6.25 4.30
CA ILE A 50 -9.07 -7.09 4.58
C ILE A 50 -9.68 -7.70 3.31
N LEU A 51 -10.24 -8.91 3.48
CA LEU A 51 -10.82 -9.73 2.41
C LEU A 51 -12.35 -9.61 2.34
N ASP A 52 -12.94 -8.87 3.26
CA ASP A 52 -14.37 -8.58 3.22
C ASP A 52 -14.68 -7.50 2.18
N PRO A 53 -15.83 -7.56 1.54
CA PRO A 53 -16.28 -6.51 0.64
C PRO A 53 -16.42 -5.17 1.38
N ASP A 54 -15.86 -4.11 0.80
CA ASP A 54 -16.11 -2.75 1.26
C ASP A 54 -17.59 -2.41 1.18
N GLU A 55 -18.14 -1.79 2.23
CA GLU A 55 -19.58 -1.52 2.34
C GLU A 55 -20.13 -0.63 1.21
N ARG A 56 -19.31 0.28 0.67
CA ARG A 56 -19.70 1.22 -0.37
C ARG A 56 -19.47 0.67 -1.77
N ALA A 57 -18.34 -0.03 -1.95
CA ALA A 57 -17.97 -0.61 -3.24
C ALA A 57 -18.69 -1.95 -3.51
N GLY A 58 -19.12 -2.67 -2.46
CA GLY A 58 -19.64 -4.03 -2.57
C GLY A 58 -18.63 -5.02 -3.14
N LYS A 59 -17.34 -4.71 -3.03
CA LYS A 59 -16.20 -5.46 -3.58
C LYS A 59 -15.04 -5.47 -2.61
N VAL A 60 -14.24 -6.52 -2.64
CA VAL A 60 -13.00 -6.59 -1.87
C VAL A 60 -12.01 -5.55 -2.41
N LEU A 61 -11.61 -4.61 -1.59
CA LEU A 61 -10.63 -3.57 -1.93
C LEU A 61 -9.23 -3.85 -1.39
N PHE A 62 -9.08 -4.85 -0.53
CA PHE A 62 -7.82 -5.19 0.15
C PHE A 62 -7.25 -4.00 0.92
N THR A 63 -8.08 -3.36 1.72
CA THR A 63 -7.72 -2.27 2.62
C THR A 63 -8.82 -2.10 3.67
N ASP A 64 -8.43 -1.75 4.88
CA ASP A 64 -9.32 -1.33 5.97
C ASP A 64 -9.44 0.21 6.04
N HIS A 65 -8.71 0.92 5.17
CA HIS A 65 -8.63 2.38 5.12
C HIS A 65 -8.02 3.05 6.37
N THR A 66 -7.41 2.29 7.28
CA THR A 66 -6.69 2.82 8.44
C THR A 66 -5.32 3.41 8.05
N TYR A 67 -4.58 3.86 9.05
CA TYR A 67 -3.26 4.47 8.86
C TYR A 67 -2.25 3.80 9.79
N ASP A 68 -1.12 3.37 9.22
CA ASP A 68 -0.06 2.69 9.94
C ASP A 68 1.33 3.25 9.60
N ASN A 69 2.23 3.16 10.58
CA ASN A 69 3.64 3.44 10.38
C ASN A 69 4.40 2.13 10.17
N LEU A 70 4.77 1.85 8.93
CA LEU A 70 5.51 0.64 8.56
C LEU A 70 7.02 0.79 8.70
N GLY A 71 7.54 2.01 8.94
CA GLY A 71 8.97 2.27 8.98
C GLY A 71 9.65 2.09 7.62
N ILE A 72 9.01 2.46 6.52
CA ILE A 72 9.63 2.36 5.18
C ILE A 72 10.81 3.33 5.07
N PRO A 73 11.98 2.87 4.57
CA PRO A 73 13.16 3.71 4.42
C PRO A 73 12.94 4.94 3.53
N SER A 74 13.63 6.02 3.84
CA SER A 74 13.67 7.19 2.96
C SER A 74 14.19 6.79 1.58
N ASN A 75 13.51 7.23 0.52
CA ASN A 75 13.93 6.97 -0.86
C ASN A 75 14.85 8.08 -1.37
N PRO A 76 16.17 7.86 -1.48
CA PRO A 76 17.11 8.90 -1.97
C PRO A 76 16.79 9.35 -3.42
N GLY A 77 16.09 8.51 -4.17
CA GLY A 77 15.67 8.81 -5.54
C GLY A 77 14.37 9.62 -5.64
N ASN A 78 13.77 10.00 -4.50
CA ASN A 78 12.51 10.74 -4.53
C ASN A 78 12.67 12.07 -5.27
N PRO A 79 11.90 12.29 -6.35
CA PRO A 79 11.99 13.53 -7.14
C PRO A 79 11.74 14.80 -6.32
N PHE A 80 10.97 14.70 -5.24
CA PHE A 80 10.66 15.85 -4.37
C PHE A 80 11.93 16.46 -3.76
N PHE A 81 12.97 15.66 -3.52
CA PHE A 81 14.24 16.17 -3.00
C PHE A 81 14.99 17.10 -3.95
N LYS A 82 14.62 17.09 -5.24
CA LYS A 82 15.18 17.95 -6.28
C LYS A 82 14.32 19.20 -6.57
N VAL A 83 13.18 19.30 -5.90
CA VAL A 83 12.31 20.47 -6.06
C VAL A 83 12.99 21.69 -5.41
N SER A 84 13.00 22.82 -6.13
CA SER A 84 13.64 24.05 -5.65
C SER A 84 12.89 24.67 -4.47
N ALA A 85 13.65 25.34 -3.57
CA ALA A 85 13.04 26.31 -2.67
C ALA A 85 12.33 27.39 -3.51
N PRO A 86 11.14 27.86 -3.15
CA PRO A 86 10.45 27.77 -1.87
C PRO A 86 9.48 26.57 -1.71
N TYR A 87 9.42 25.65 -2.64
CA TYR A 87 8.48 24.51 -2.60
C TYR A 87 9.00 23.37 -1.72
N ASN A 88 10.30 23.24 -1.59
CA ASN A 88 10.95 22.30 -0.69
C ASN A 88 12.10 22.98 0.04
N THR A 89 11.82 23.61 1.16
CA THR A 89 12.78 24.39 1.95
C THR A 89 13.84 23.54 2.65
N CYS A 90 13.54 22.26 2.92
CA CYS A 90 14.44 21.32 3.58
C CYS A 90 15.25 20.47 2.58
N GLY A 91 14.95 20.56 1.28
CA GLY A 91 15.68 19.82 0.25
C GLY A 91 15.64 18.31 0.49
N LYS A 92 16.81 17.69 0.50
CA LYS A 92 16.99 16.25 0.75
C LYS A 92 16.68 15.81 2.19
N ASP A 93 16.65 16.77 3.12
CA ASP A 93 16.40 16.50 4.53
C ASP A 93 14.89 16.61 4.86
N THR A 94 14.05 16.78 3.83
CA THR A 94 12.60 16.77 3.98
C THR A 94 12.14 15.40 4.46
N MET A 95 11.40 15.40 5.56
CA MET A 95 10.78 14.20 6.12
C MET A 95 9.27 14.24 5.83
N ASP A 96 8.76 13.15 5.24
CA ASP A 96 7.32 13.00 5.08
C ASP A 96 6.71 12.42 6.36
N LEU A 97 6.03 13.27 7.10
CA LEU A 97 5.42 12.92 8.37
C LEU A 97 4.02 12.29 8.21
N GLY A 98 3.58 12.03 6.98
CA GLY A 98 2.30 11.37 6.71
C GLY A 98 1.09 12.08 7.36
N LEU A 99 0.24 11.29 8.00
CA LEU A 99 -0.98 11.76 8.68
C LEU A 99 -0.68 12.81 9.76
N GLY A 100 0.39 12.61 10.51
CA GLY A 100 0.75 13.49 11.62
C GLY A 100 1.08 14.91 11.19
N SER A 101 1.66 15.10 10.00
CA SER A 101 1.83 16.42 9.40
C SER A 101 0.48 17.15 9.20
N ARG A 102 -0.53 16.41 8.77
CA ARG A 102 -1.87 16.95 8.50
C ARG A 102 -2.62 17.29 9.78
N LEU A 103 -2.53 16.40 10.78
CA LEU A 103 -3.20 16.56 12.07
C LEU A 103 -2.42 17.49 13.04
N ARG A 104 -1.13 17.71 12.78
CA ARG A 104 -0.19 18.38 13.68
C ARG A 104 -0.05 17.62 15.02
N ASP A 105 -0.05 16.30 14.92
CA ASP A 105 0.02 15.40 16.05
C ASP A 105 1.25 14.48 15.92
N PRO A 106 2.22 14.60 16.84
CA PRO A 106 3.42 13.77 16.82
C PRO A 106 3.15 12.27 16.96
N GLU A 107 2.06 11.85 17.61
CA GLU A 107 1.70 10.44 17.76
C GLU A 107 1.25 9.81 16.42
N GLU A 108 0.91 10.65 15.46
CA GLU A 108 0.49 10.25 14.11
C GLU A 108 1.63 10.38 13.06
N TYR A 109 2.85 10.73 13.49
CA TYR A 109 3.96 10.88 12.54
C TYR A 109 4.33 9.54 11.91
N GLY A 110 4.60 9.58 10.60
CA GLY A 110 4.99 8.42 9.81
C GLY A 110 3.86 7.46 9.48
N LYS A 111 2.63 7.74 9.88
CA LYS A 111 1.48 6.93 9.51
C LYS A 111 0.98 7.30 8.12
N PHE A 112 0.87 6.28 7.27
CA PHE A 112 0.32 6.39 5.91
C PHE A 112 -0.88 5.48 5.78
N ARG A 113 -1.82 5.89 4.93
CA ARG A 113 -3.05 5.12 4.71
C ARG A 113 -2.73 3.76 4.11
N VAL A 114 -3.35 2.71 4.64
CA VAL A 114 -3.32 1.36 4.06
C VAL A 114 -3.91 1.42 2.65
N PRO A 115 -3.11 1.18 1.59
CA PRO A 115 -3.58 1.28 0.22
C PRO A 115 -4.38 0.06 -0.19
N THR A 116 -5.23 0.21 -1.19
CA THR A 116 -5.79 -0.94 -1.88
C THR A 116 -4.68 -1.73 -2.59
N LEU A 117 -4.78 -3.07 -2.59
CA LEU A 117 -3.87 -3.91 -3.36
C LEU A 117 -4.39 -4.23 -4.78
N ARG A 118 -5.46 -3.56 -5.20
CA ARG A 118 -5.95 -3.70 -6.57
C ARG A 118 -4.93 -3.18 -7.58
N ASN A 119 -4.66 -3.97 -8.61
CA ASN A 119 -3.74 -3.63 -9.71
C ASN A 119 -2.27 -3.43 -9.31
N ILE A 120 -1.84 -3.85 -8.12
CA ILE A 120 -0.47 -3.61 -7.65
C ILE A 120 0.61 -4.16 -8.56
N ALA A 121 0.34 -5.23 -9.31
CA ALA A 121 1.30 -5.77 -10.29
C ALA A 121 1.68 -4.78 -11.40
N LEU A 122 0.85 -3.74 -11.62
CA LEU A 122 1.02 -2.74 -12.68
C LEU A 122 1.52 -1.39 -12.17
N THR A 123 1.60 -1.19 -10.86
CA THR A 123 1.75 0.15 -10.25
C THR A 123 3.03 0.30 -9.44
N ALA A 124 4.11 -0.35 -9.86
CA ALA A 124 5.44 -0.07 -9.28
C ALA A 124 5.82 1.42 -9.46
N PRO A 125 6.65 2.00 -8.57
CA PRO A 125 7.28 1.42 -7.39
C PRO A 125 6.35 1.39 -6.16
N TYR A 126 6.76 0.69 -5.09
CA TYR A 126 5.95 0.42 -3.90
C TYR A 126 6.44 1.15 -2.66
N GLY A 127 5.56 1.19 -1.64
CA GLY A 127 5.71 2.05 -0.48
C GLY A 127 5.23 3.49 -0.77
N HIS A 128 4.91 4.25 0.28
CA HIS A 128 4.40 5.63 0.12
C HIS A 128 5.36 6.56 -0.64
N ASN A 129 6.67 6.27 -0.57
CA ASN A 129 7.73 7.07 -1.19
C ASN A 129 8.38 6.40 -2.41
N GLY A 130 7.90 5.23 -2.84
CA GLY A 130 8.43 4.49 -3.98
C GLY A 130 9.83 3.90 -3.76
N TYR A 131 10.16 3.56 -2.53
CA TYR A 131 11.46 2.96 -2.18
C TYR A 131 11.67 1.62 -2.85
N PHE A 132 10.68 0.71 -2.75
CA PHE A 132 10.74 -0.62 -3.32
C PHE A 132 10.40 -0.62 -4.81
N LYS A 133 11.18 -1.31 -5.63
CA LYS A 133 10.99 -1.32 -7.09
C LYS A 133 10.17 -2.51 -7.55
N THR A 134 10.13 -3.59 -6.78
CA THR A 134 9.39 -4.81 -7.11
C THR A 134 8.48 -5.25 -5.95
N LEU A 135 7.52 -6.13 -6.25
CA LEU A 135 6.66 -6.73 -5.23
C LEU A 135 7.46 -7.64 -4.30
N GLU A 136 8.48 -8.31 -4.82
CA GLU A 136 9.35 -9.17 -4.04
C GLU A 136 10.11 -8.37 -2.97
N GLU A 137 10.60 -7.18 -3.31
CA GLU A 137 11.30 -6.31 -2.37
C GLU A 137 10.40 -5.87 -1.21
N ILE A 138 9.18 -5.43 -1.48
CA ILE A 138 8.27 -5.01 -0.41
C ILE A 138 7.78 -6.19 0.42
N VAL A 139 7.52 -7.35 -0.17
CA VAL A 139 7.16 -8.56 0.57
C VAL A 139 8.32 -9.03 1.42
N HIS A 140 9.56 -9.00 0.90
CA HIS A 140 10.75 -9.29 1.68
C HIS A 140 10.88 -8.35 2.89
N PHE A 141 10.68 -7.05 2.68
CA PHE A 141 10.69 -6.07 3.76
C PHE A 141 9.69 -6.44 4.88
N TYR A 142 8.46 -6.82 4.56
CA TYR A 142 7.51 -7.27 5.57
C TYR A 142 7.97 -8.52 6.33
N ASN A 143 8.69 -9.41 5.68
CA ASN A 143 9.19 -10.63 6.32
C ASN A 143 10.36 -10.40 7.28
N VAL A 144 11.13 -9.33 7.09
CA VAL A 144 12.39 -9.11 7.82
C VAL A 144 12.36 -7.89 8.74
N ARG A 145 11.42 -6.95 8.54
CA ARG A 145 11.41 -5.67 9.25
C ARG A 145 11.42 -5.76 10.78
N ASP A 146 10.86 -6.84 11.35
CA ASP A 146 10.75 -7.03 12.79
C ASP A 146 11.86 -7.95 13.34
N VAL A 147 12.70 -8.53 12.49
CA VAL A 147 13.77 -9.46 12.86
C VAL A 147 15.17 -8.97 12.49
N GLU A 148 15.28 -8.18 11.45
CA GLU A 148 16.50 -7.48 11.09
C GLU A 148 16.47 -6.07 11.69
N ASP A 149 17.59 -5.64 12.28
CA ASP A 149 17.72 -4.29 12.78
C ASP A 149 17.76 -3.30 11.60
N LEU A 150 16.61 -3.09 11.01
CA LEU A 150 16.38 -2.05 9.99
C LEU A 150 16.28 -0.67 10.66
N SER A 151 16.88 -0.53 11.84
CA SER A 151 16.88 0.63 12.75
C SER A 151 17.40 1.94 12.15
N LEU A 152 17.63 1.97 10.86
CA LEU A 152 17.95 3.20 10.11
C LEU A 152 16.74 4.10 9.88
N ILE A 153 15.57 3.73 10.45
CA ILE A 153 14.33 4.46 10.24
C ILE A 153 13.82 4.95 11.58
N HIS A 154 14.54 5.86 12.14
CA HIS A 154 13.99 6.67 13.20
C HIS A 154 13.33 7.91 12.58
N ILE A 155 12.00 7.93 12.65
CA ILE A 155 11.27 9.20 12.62
C ILE A 155 11.26 9.73 14.05
#